data_2a52d8518df9baa9e2a1df7fd1270897
#
_entry.id   2a52d8518df9baa9e2a1df7fd1270897
#
_cell.length_a   1.000
_cell.length_b   1.000
_cell.length_c   1.000
_cell.angle_alpha   90.00
_cell.angle_beta   90.00
_cell.angle_gamma   90.00
#
_symmetry.space_group_name_H-M   'P 1'
#
loop_
_entity.id
_entity.type
_entity.pdbx_description
1 polymer ?
#
loop_
_entity_poly.entity_id
_entity_poly.type
_entity_poly.pdbx_seq_one_letter_code
_entity_poly.pdbx_strand_id
1 'polypeptide(L)'
;MNRFLSVILSTLACTLYNNIYAQTVDVRSEGRDSSYVASITSRSEKNISSLELAEPARTNVLNLVINRYFELNDIYAERDTLINQAKRNLTDDEKNRAIDAARSACDSKLYRSHFAFPANLGIYLSHEQIIAIFDAMTYNKVQVTYDAYCDMIPSLTDEEKAQMYAWLCEARDLAIDAESSNKKHEVFNKYKGRINNYLSARGYDITQERKAWEERVKARGGTL
;
A
#
# COMPACT_ATOMS: atom_id res chain seq x y z
N MET A 1 -22.95 48.38 -15.15
CA MET A 1 -22.03 47.52 -15.89
C MET A 1 -21.31 46.48 -15.06
N ASN A 2 -21.14 46.65 -13.73
CA ASN A 2 -20.36 45.74 -12.89
C ASN A 2 -21.12 44.50 -12.30
N ARG A 3 -22.43 44.47 -12.33
CA ARG A 3 -23.20 43.30 -11.82
C ARG A 3 -23.29 42.13 -12.82
N PHE A 4 -23.25 42.39 -14.11
CA PHE A 4 -23.26 41.36 -15.16
C PHE A 4 -21.91 40.63 -15.26
N LEU A 5 -20.78 41.31 -15.02
CA LEU A 5 -19.47 40.70 -15.04
C LEU A 5 -19.26 39.73 -13.88
N SER A 6 -19.83 40.03 -12.69
CA SER A 6 -19.70 39.18 -11.50
C SER A 6 -20.47 37.87 -11.63
N VAL A 7 -21.63 37.88 -12.33
CA VAL A 7 -22.41 36.64 -12.55
C VAL A 7 -21.75 35.73 -13.60
N ILE A 8 -21.14 36.30 -14.62
CA ILE A 8 -20.44 35.52 -15.65
C ILE A 8 -19.15 34.87 -15.08
N LEU A 9 -18.44 35.55 -14.18
CA LEU A 9 -17.23 35.01 -13.55
C LEU A 9 -17.55 33.87 -12.56
N SER A 10 -18.67 33.96 -11.84
CA SER A 10 -19.08 32.89 -10.90
C SER A 10 -19.62 31.64 -11.63
N THR A 11 -20.30 31.81 -12.76
CA THR A 11 -20.75 30.66 -13.56
C THR A 11 -19.61 29.98 -14.31
N LEU A 12 -18.59 30.72 -14.74
CA LEU A 12 -17.39 30.13 -15.36
C LEU A 12 -16.52 29.37 -14.36
N ALA A 13 -16.40 29.85 -13.12
CA ALA A 13 -15.70 29.15 -12.05
C ALA A 13 -16.41 27.84 -11.67
N CYS A 14 -17.75 27.82 -11.58
CA CYS A 14 -18.51 26.59 -11.33
C CYS A 14 -18.40 25.57 -12.47
N THR A 15 -18.34 26.00 -13.74
CA THR A 15 -18.17 25.07 -14.87
C THR A 15 -16.75 24.49 -14.96
N LEU A 16 -15.74 25.24 -14.54
CA LEU A 16 -14.36 24.72 -14.48
C LEU A 16 -14.17 23.71 -13.32
N TYR A 17 -14.83 23.91 -12.18
CA TYR A 17 -14.79 22.95 -11.07
C TYR A 17 -15.46 21.62 -11.43
N ASN A 18 -16.56 21.64 -12.18
CA ASN A 18 -17.24 20.42 -12.63
C ASN A 18 -16.47 19.62 -13.70
N ASN A 19 -15.58 20.26 -14.47
CA ASN A 19 -14.81 19.57 -15.51
C ASN A 19 -13.60 18.79 -14.98
N ILE A 20 -13.09 19.10 -13.79
CA ILE A 20 -11.97 18.34 -13.19
C ILE A 20 -12.42 16.92 -12.75
N TYR A 21 -13.70 16.78 -12.36
CA TYR A 21 -14.28 15.48 -11.97
C TYR A 21 -14.87 14.69 -13.15
N ALA A 22 -14.88 15.27 -14.36
CA ALA A 22 -15.46 14.64 -15.55
C ALA A 22 -14.48 13.71 -16.29
N GLN A 23 -13.19 13.70 -15.94
CA GLN A 23 -12.23 12.82 -16.60
C GLN A 23 -12.35 11.43 -16.00
N THR A 24 -12.87 10.49 -16.81
CA THR A 24 -12.95 9.08 -16.45
C THR A 24 -11.55 8.47 -16.50
N VAL A 25 -11.19 7.73 -15.46
CA VAL A 25 -9.98 6.90 -15.45
C VAL A 25 -10.31 5.56 -16.08
N ASP A 26 -9.73 5.25 -17.23
CA ASP A 26 -9.93 3.97 -17.91
C ASP A 26 -9.09 2.85 -17.27
N VAL A 27 -9.65 1.64 -17.25
CA VAL A 27 -8.94 0.43 -16.82
C VAL A 27 -8.00 -0.03 -17.94
N ARG A 28 -6.72 -0.18 -17.64
CA ARG A 28 -5.67 -0.62 -18.59
C ARG A 28 -5.65 -2.15 -18.72
N SER A 29 -6.75 -2.73 -19.20
CA SER A 29 -6.93 -4.18 -19.30
C SER A 29 -6.51 -4.81 -20.63
N GLU A 30 -6.10 -4.02 -21.61
CA GLU A 30 -5.72 -4.52 -22.94
C GLU A 30 -4.59 -5.57 -22.88
N GLY A 31 -4.78 -6.68 -23.59
CA GLY A 31 -3.81 -7.78 -23.66
C GLY A 31 -3.71 -8.63 -22.37
N ARG A 32 -4.54 -8.40 -21.35
CA ARG A 32 -4.56 -9.15 -20.10
C ARG A 32 -5.56 -10.29 -20.15
N ASP A 33 -5.26 -11.36 -19.42
CA ASP A 33 -6.20 -12.45 -19.21
C ASP A 33 -7.45 -11.97 -18.45
N SER A 34 -8.64 -12.37 -18.92
CA SER A 34 -9.92 -11.89 -18.36
C SER A 34 -10.16 -12.35 -16.93
N SER A 35 -9.69 -13.56 -16.55
CA SER A 35 -9.81 -14.08 -15.19
C SER A 35 -8.90 -13.31 -14.23
N TYR A 36 -7.71 -12.93 -14.68
CA TYR A 36 -6.80 -12.05 -13.94
C TYR A 36 -7.42 -10.66 -13.73
N VAL A 37 -7.98 -10.04 -14.78
CA VAL A 37 -8.67 -8.75 -14.68
C VAL A 37 -9.82 -8.83 -13.66
N ALA A 38 -10.67 -9.86 -13.74
CA ALA A 38 -11.78 -10.05 -12.80
C ALA A 38 -11.29 -10.21 -11.34
N SER A 39 -10.21 -10.97 -11.13
CA SER A 39 -9.61 -11.16 -9.81
C SER A 39 -9.07 -9.86 -9.21
N ILE A 40 -8.38 -9.04 -10.01
CA ILE A 40 -7.86 -7.74 -9.57
C ILE A 40 -8.99 -6.76 -9.31
N THR A 41 -10.03 -6.75 -10.16
CA THR A 41 -11.23 -5.91 -9.95
C THR A 41 -11.89 -6.24 -8.60
N SER A 42 -12.19 -7.51 -8.34
CA SER A 42 -12.79 -7.94 -7.07
C SER A 42 -11.93 -7.59 -5.85
N ARG A 43 -10.61 -7.73 -5.96
CA ARG A 43 -9.67 -7.31 -4.90
C ARG A 43 -9.70 -5.80 -4.69
N SER A 44 -9.71 -5.01 -5.76
CA SER A 44 -9.75 -3.55 -5.70
C SER A 44 -11.06 -3.04 -5.12
N GLU A 45 -12.19 -3.67 -5.44
CA GLU A 45 -13.49 -3.38 -4.81
C GLU A 45 -13.44 -3.57 -3.29
N LYS A 46 -12.82 -4.65 -2.81
CA LYS A 46 -12.62 -4.88 -1.37
C LYS A 46 -11.75 -3.81 -0.73
N ASN A 47 -10.71 -3.33 -1.43
CA ASN A 47 -9.81 -2.31 -0.89
C ASN A 47 -10.49 -0.93 -0.72
N ILE A 48 -11.53 -0.63 -1.50
CA ILE A 48 -12.28 0.62 -1.40
C ILE A 48 -13.63 0.48 -0.68
N SER A 49 -13.99 -0.72 -0.24
CA SER A 49 -15.33 -1.03 0.28
C SER A 49 -15.72 -0.29 1.55
N SER A 50 -14.74 0.16 2.34
CA SER A 50 -14.98 0.98 3.55
C SER A 50 -15.20 2.46 3.25
N LEU A 51 -15.02 2.90 1.99
CA LEU A 51 -15.16 4.29 1.61
C LEU A 51 -16.55 4.54 1.04
N GLU A 52 -17.25 5.50 1.63
CA GLU A 52 -18.54 5.99 1.12
C GLU A 52 -18.30 7.01 0.00
N LEU A 53 -18.11 6.52 -1.21
CA LEU A 53 -17.83 7.35 -2.38
C LEU A 53 -19.04 7.39 -3.32
N ALA A 54 -19.43 8.61 -3.74
CA ALA A 54 -20.42 8.82 -4.78
C ALA A 54 -19.77 8.69 -6.17
N GLU A 55 -20.59 8.37 -7.19
CA GLU A 55 -20.15 8.44 -8.59
C GLU A 55 -19.99 9.91 -9.03
N PRO A 56 -19.02 10.24 -9.91
CA PRO A 56 -18.09 9.33 -10.59
C PRO A 56 -16.79 9.04 -9.82
N ALA A 57 -16.61 9.61 -8.61
CA ALA A 57 -15.37 9.45 -7.84
C ALA A 57 -15.11 7.98 -7.50
N ARG A 58 -16.15 7.21 -7.15
CA ARG A 58 -16.05 5.79 -6.83
C ARG A 58 -15.45 4.98 -7.98
N THR A 59 -15.99 5.16 -9.19
CA THR A 59 -15.48 4.48 -10.39
C THR A 59 -14.03 4.88 -10.69
N ASN A 60 -13.67 6.16 -10.59
CA ASN A 60 -12.31 6.61 -10.85
C ASN A 60 -11.30 6.07 -9.82
N VAL A 61 -11.65 6.06 -8.53
CA VAL A 61 -10.81 5.50 -7.47
C VAL A 61 -10.62 3.99 -7.65
N LEU A 62 -11.71 3.26 -7.96
CA LEU A 62 -11.63 1.82 -8.25
C LEU A 62 -10.66 1.55 -9.41
N ASN A 63 -10.80 2.28 -10.51
CA ASN A 63 -9.97 2.11 -11.69
C ASN A 63 -8.49 2.49 -11.43
N LEU A 64 -8.22 3.49 -10.59
CA LEU A 64 -6.86 3.81 -10.15
C LEU A 64 -6.23 2.66 -9.34
N VAL A 65 -6.98 2.04 -8.44
CA VAL A 65 -6.49 0.89 -7.65
C VAL A 65 -6.25 -0.33 -8.54
N ILE A 66 -7.15 -0.62 -9.49
CA ILE A 66 -6.96 -1.69 -10.49
C ILE A 66 -5.68 -1.44 -11.30
N ASN A 67 -5.54 -0.24 -11.84
CA ASN A 67 -4.38 0.15 -12.66
C ASN A 67 -3.08 0.08 -11.86
N ARG A 68 -3.10 0.37 -10.54
CA ARG A 68 -1.93 0.20 -9.69
C ARG A 68 -1.49 -1.26 -9.60
N TYR A 69 -2.40 -2.21 -9.44
CA TYR A 69 -2.07 -3.63 -9.45
C TYR A 69 -1.50 -4.08 -10.79
N PHE A 70 -2.04 -3.59 -11.90
CA PHE A 70 -1.51 -3.90 -13.22
C PHE A 70 -0.10 -3.33 -13.45
N GLU A 71 0.13 -2.08 -13.04
CA GLU A 71 1.44 -1.43 -13.13
C GLU A 71 2.50 -2.21 -12.32
N LEU A 72 2.19 -2.59 -11.08
CA LEU A 72 3.10 -3.39 -10.26
C LEU A 72 3.41 -4.73 -10.92
N ASN A 73 2.39 -5.44 -11.43
CA ASN A 73 2.59 -6.69 -12.14
C ASN A 73 3.50 -6.54 -13.35
N ASP A 74 3.33 -5.49 -14.14
CA ASP A 74 4.14 -5.24 -15.34
C ASP A 74 5.60 -4.95 -14.98
N ILE A 75 5.85 -4.14 -13.96
CA ILE A 75 7.19 -3.82 -13.46
C ILE A 75 7.92 -5.09 -13.00
N TYR A 76 7.25 -5.95 -12.24
CA TYR A 76 7.87 -7.19 -11.76
C TYR A 76 8.02 -8.25 -12.85
N ALA A 77 7.06 -8.37 -13.77
CA ALA A 77 7.15 -9.29 -14.91
C ALA A 77 8.31 -8.93 -15.87
N GLU A 78 8.54 -7.64 -16.10
CA GLU A 78 9.70 -7.17 -16.88
C GLU A 78 11.01 -7.52 -16.19
N ARG A 79 11.15 -7.26 -14.89
CA ARG A 79 12.33 -7.66 -14.11
C ARG A 79 12.60 -9.16 -14.25
N ASP A 80 11.58 -9.99 -14.07
CA ASP A 80 11.72 -11.44 -14.11
C ASP A 80 12.09 -11.94 -15.52
N THR A 81 11.54 -11.31 -16.54
CA THR A 81 11.89 -11.59 -17.93
C THR A 81 13.36 -11.33 -18.19
N LEU A 82 13.88 -10.16 -17.78
CA LEU A 82 15.29 -9.79 -17.94
C LEU A 82 16.22 -10.73 -17.15
N ILE A 83 15.85 -11.06 -15.90
CA ILE A 83 16.62 -12.00 -15.07
C ILE A 83 16.66 -13.39 -15.72
N ASN A 84 15.53 -13.88 -16.24
CA ASN A 84 15.47 -15.19 -16.90
C ASN A 84 16.26 -15.22 -18.22
N GLN A 85 16.28 -14.14 -18.98
CA GLN A 85 17.12 -13.99 -20.17
C GLN A 85 18.61 -14.02 -19.81
N ALA A 86 19.02 -13.27 -18.77
CA ALA A 86 20.40 -13.24 -18.29
C ALA A 86 20.88 -14.65 -17.85
N LYS A 87 20.03 -15.37 -17.10
CA LYS A 87 20.34 -16.73 -16.62
C LYS A 87 20.54 -17.75 -17.75
N ARG A 88 19.88 -17.57 -18.90
CA ARG A 88 19.97 -18.52 -20.02
C ARG A 88 21.11 -18.24 -20.99
N ASN A 89 21.46 -16.96 -21.16
CA ASN A 89 22.24 -16.52 -22.32
C ASN A 89 23.61 -15.95 -21.97
N LEU A 90 23.92 -15.71 -20.67
CA LEU A 90 25.13 -14.99 -20.28
C LEU A 90 26.07 -15.84 -19.41
N THR A 91 27.36 -15.52 -19.47
CA THR A 91 28.39 -16.05 -18.57
C THR A 91 28.19 -15.56 -17.14
N ASP A 92 28.84 -16.19 -16.14
CA ASP A 92 28.56 -15.91 -14.73
C ASP A 92 28.75 -14.44 -14.35
N ASP A 93 29.78 -13.77 -14.79
CA ASP A 93 30.05 -12.36 -14.49
C ASP A 93 29.07 -11.42 -15.20
N GLU A 94 28.79 -11.70 -16.49
CA GLU A 94 27.80 -10.92 -17.26
C GLU A 94 26.39 -11.11 -16.71
N LYS A 95 26.05 -12.34 -16.34
CA LYS A 95 24.77 -12.71 -15.73
C LYS A 95 24.52 -11.94 -14.45
N ASN A 96 25.50 -11.90 -13.53
CA ASN A 96 25.34 -11.19 -12.27
C ASN A 96 25.12 -9.69 -12.49
N ARG A 97 25.91 -9.06 -13.37
CA ARG A 97 25.72 -7.64 -13.74
C ARG A 97 24.35 -7.38 -14.35
N ALA A 98 23.88 -8.25 -15.25
CA ALA A 98 22.58 -8.11 -15.89
C ALA A 98 21.41 -8.28 -14.89
N ILE A 99 21.52 -9.21 -13.94
CA ILE A 99 20.55 -9.41 -12.87
C ILE A 99 20.49 -8.17 -11.97
N ASP A 100 21.63 -7.61 -11.57
CA ASP A 100 21.66 -6.42 -10.72
C ASP A 100 21.13 -5.18 -11.46
N ALA A 101 21.42 -5.06 -12.76
CA ALA A 101 20.83 -4.02 -13.61
C ALA A 101 19.31 -4.15 -13.71
N ALA A 102 18.77 -5.37 -13.89
CA ALA A 102 17.32 -5.62 -13.93
C ALA A 102 16.63 -5.27 -12.61
N ARG A 103 17.25 -5.62 -11.47
CA ARG A 103 16.76 -5.25 -10.14
C ARG A 103 16.75 -3.72 -9.93
N SER A 104 17.87 -3.06 -10.24
CA SER A 104 17.97 -1.60 -10.11
C SER A 104 16.98 -0.86 -11.01
N ALA A 105 16.72 -1.36 -12.21
CA ALA A 105 15.70 -0.81 -13.11
C ALA A 105 14.29 -0.98 -12.54
N CYS A 106 13.99 -2.14 -11.96
CA CYS A 106 12.72 -2.40 -11.24
C CYS A 106 12.55 -1.44 -10.08
N ASP A 107 13.55 -1.33 -9.19
CA ASP A 107 13.51 -0.43 -8.03
C ASP A 107 13.30 1.04 -8.45
N SER A 108 13.96 1.46 -9.53
CA SER A 108 13.81 2.82 -10.09
C SER A 108 12.39 3.08 -10.62
N LYS A 109 11.74 2.07 -11.23
CA LYS A 109 10.36 2.18 -11.70
C LYS A 109 9.39 2.22 -10.53
N LEU A 110 9.56 1.36 -9.54
CA LEU A 110 8.75 1.34 -8.32
C LEU A 110 8.85 2.68 -7.60
N TYR A 111 10.04 3.21 -7.39
CA TYR A 111 10.25 4.51 -6.74
C TYR A 111 9.53 5.64 -7.46
N ARG A 112 9.65 5.72 -8.80
CA ARG A 112 8.97 6.76 -9.59
C ARG A 112 7.45 6.65 -9.52
N SER A 113 6.89 5.44 -9.55
CA SER A 113 5.46 5.22 -9.54
C SER A 113 4.85 5.29 -8.14
N HIS A 114 5.66 5.13 -7.08
CA HIS A 114 5.23 5.17 -5.68
C HIS A 114 4.47 6.46 -5.34
N PHE A 115 5.01 7.60 -5.71
CA PHE A 115 4.41 8.90 -5.41
C PHE A 115 3.25 9.28 -6.34
N ALA A 116 3.21 8.73 -7.55
CA ALA A 116 2.15 9.00 -8.50
C ALA A 116 0.80 8.40 -8.06
N PHE A 117 0.82 7.23 -7.42
CA PHE A 117 -0.41 6.56 -6.99
C PHE A 117 -1.20 7.36 -5.95
N PRO A 118 -0.64 7.76 -4.78
CA PRO A 118 -1.37 8.61 -3.84
C PRO A 118 -1.71 9.98 -4.40
N ALA A 119 -0.87 10.56 -5.27
CA ALA A 119 -1.17 11.84 -5.91
C ALA A 119 -2.42 11.76 -6.80
N ASN A 120 -2.55 10.69 -7.59
CA ASN A 120 -3.74 10.46 -8.41
C ASN A 120 -4.99 10.18 -7.57
N LEU A 121 -4.87 9.42 -6.47
CA LEU A 121 -5.97 9.22 -5.54
C LEU A 121 -6.40 10.53 -4.87
N GLY A 122 -5.45 11.42 -4.54
CA GLY A 122 -5.69 12.72 -3.92
C GLY A 122 -6.52 13.70 -4.76
N ILE A 123 -6.75 13.40 -6.05
CA ILE A 123 -7.71 14.15 -6.89
C ILE A 123 -9.16 13.92 -6.39
N TYR A 124 -9.43 12.76 -5.80
CA TYR A 124 -10.78 12.31 -5.43
C TYR A 124 -10.96 12.11 -3.92
N LEU A 125 -9.87 11.94 -3.16
CA LEU A 125 -9.88 11.45 -1.78
C LEU A 125 -9.13 12.38 -0.83
N SER A 126 -9.57 12.39 0.44
CA SER A 126 -8.77 12.95 1.53
C SER A 126 -7.55 12.06 1.86
N HIS A 127 -6.62 12.60 2.63
CA HIS A 127 -5.45 11.83 3.08
C HIS A 127 -5.85 10.59 3.88
N GLU A 128 -6.83 10.71 4.79
CA GLU A 128 -7.32 9.61 5.62
C GLU A 128 -7.94 8.49 4.76
N GLN A 129 -8.66 8.85 3.71
CA GLN A 129 -9.24 7.89 2.78
C GLN A 129 -8.16 7.16 1.96
N ILE A 130 -7.10 7.85 1.56
CA ILE A 130 -5.94 7.22 0.90
C ILE A 130 -5.27 6.23 1.85
N ILE A 131 -5.05 6.61 3.11
CA ILE A 131 -4.51 5.72 4.15
C ILE A 131 -5.39 4.48 4.33
N ALA A 132 -6.71 4.62 4.35
CA ALA A 132 -7.63 3.50 4.46
C ALA A 132 -7.47 2.50 3.29
N ILE A 133 -7.26 2.99 2.05
CA ILE A 133 -6.94 2.12 0.90
C ILE A 133 -5.60 1.40 1.12
N PHE A 134 -4.56 2.09 1.58
CA PHE A 134 -3.25 1.50 1.82
C PHE A 134 -3.30 0.43 2.91
N ASP A 135 -4.06 0.67 3.97
CA ASP A 135 -4.30 -0.30 5.03
C ASP A 135 -5.04 -1.53 4.49
N ALA A 136 -6.08 -1.34 3.70
CA ALA A 136 -6.80 -2.45 3.04
C ALA A 136 -5.90 -3.24 2.08
N MET A 137 -5.06 -2.57 1.27
CA MET A 137 -4.08 -3.20 0.38
C MET A 137 -3.01 -4.01 1.13
N THR A 138 -2.82 -3.74 2.41
CA THR A 138 -1.84 -4.39 3.29
C THR A 138 -2.48 -5.19 4.42
N TYR A 139 -3.76 -5.58 4.26
CA TYR A 139 -4.50 -6.45 5.18
C TYR A 139 -4.67 -5.85 6.58
N ASN A 140 -4.78 -4.53 6.70
CA ASN A 140 -4.87 -3.77 7.96
C ASN A 140 -3.73 -4.09 8.95
N LYS A 141 -2.55 -4.46 8.44
CA LYS A 141 -1.43 -4.94 9.25
C LYS A 141 -0.89 -3.90 10.23
N VAL A 142 -1.04 -2.61 9.94
CA VAL A 142 -0.64 -1.56 10.89
C VAL A 142 -1.42 -1.72 12.17
N GLN A 143 -2.75 -1.64 12.10
CA GLN A 143 -3.61 -1.69 13.29
C GLN A 143 -3.52 -3.04 14.00
N VAL A 144 -3.64 -4.14 13.24
CA VAL A 144 -3.57 -5.51 13.81
C VAL A 144 -2.25 -5.76 14.56
N THR A 145 -1.12 -5.30 14.00
CA THR A 145 0.18 -5.50 14.63
C THR A 145 0.37 -4.57 15.82
N TYR A 146 -0.06 -3.32 15.71
CA TYR A 146 0.01 -2.35 16.79
C TYR A 146 -0.79 -2.80 18.01
N ASP A 147 -2.04 -3.20 17.82
CA ASP A 147 -2.92 -3.67 18.90
C ASP A 147 -2.36 -4.92 19.56
N ALA A 148 -1.80 -5.86 18.77
CA ALA A 148 -1.17 -7.05 19.31
C ALA A 148 0.02 -6.72 20.20
N TYR A 149 0.87 -5.75 19.85
CA TYR A 149 1.98 -5.32 20.72
C TYR A 149 1.48 -4.60 21.97
N CYS A 150 0.47 -3.74 21.87
CA CYS A 150 -0.11 -3.06 23.02
C CYS A 150 -0.78 -4.03 24.00
N ASP A 151 -1.45 -5.07 23.50
CA ASP A 151 -2.03 -6.14 24.34
C ASP A 151 -0.96 -7.07 24.90
N MET A 152 0.11 -7.34 24.14
CA MET A 152 1.23 -8.19 24.56
C MET A 152 2.04 -7.53 25.67
N ILE A 153 2.29 -6.23 25.61
CA ILE A 153 3.10 -5.48 26.55
C ILE A 153 2.30 -4.27 27.08
N PRO A 154 1.46 -4.48 28.11
CA PRO A 154 0.60 -3.40 28.63
C PRO A 154 1.39 -2.23 29.26
N SER A 155 2.66 -2.44 29.62
CA SER A 155 3.55 -1.44 30.23
C SER A 155 4.24 -0.52 29.23
N LEU A 156 3.97 -0.64 27.92
CA LEU A 156 4.54 0.25 26.90
C LEU A 156 4.20 1.71 27.20
N THR A 157 5.21 2.56 27.14
CA THR A 157 5.06 4.01 27.24
C THR A 157 4.44 4.59 25.96
N ASP A 158 3.88 5.80 26.05
CA ASP A 158 3.30 6.47 24.88
C ASP A 158 4.37 6.80 23.82
N GLU A 159 5.62 7.07 24.23
CA GLU A 159 6.75 7.25 23.30
C GLU A 159 7.04 5.97 22.52
N GLU A 160 7.06 4.81 23.18
CA GLU A 160 7.31 3.51 22.54
C GLU A 160 6.18 3.13 21.60
N LYS A 161 4.95 3.36 22.01
CA LYS A 161 3.76 3.16 21.16
C LYS A 161 3.81 4.04 19.91
N ALA A 162 4.13 5.32 20.05
CA ALA A 162 4.25 6.25 18.92
C ALA A 162 5.36 5.82 17.96
N GLN A 163 6.52 5.40 18.47
CA GLN A 163 7.63 4.93 17.65
C GLN A 163 7.28 3.65 16.89
N MET A 164 6.62 2.69 17.54
CA MET A 164 6.18 1.46 16.89
C MET A 164 5.14 1.74 15.80
N TYR A 165 4.18 2.62 16.08
CA TYR A 165 3.15 3.02 15.12
C TYR A 165 3.77 3.65 13.87
N ALA A 166 4.73 4.59 14.06
CA ALA A 166 5.44 5.22 12.96
C ALA A 166 6.17 4.20 12.07
N TRP A 167 6.83 3.20 12.66
CA TRP A 167 7.48 2.15 11.89
C TRP A 167 6.50 1.21 11.19
N LEU A 168 5.34 0.95 11.75
CA LEU A 168 4.31 0.15 11.09
C LEU A 168 3.69 0.91 9.90
N CYS A 169 3.54 2.24 9.99
CA CYS A 169 3.13 3.08 8.86
C CYS A 169 4.20 3.05 7.75
N GLU A 170 5.50 3.18 8.09
CA GLU A 170 6.60 3.04 7.15
C GLU A 170 6.57 1.65 6.47
N ALA A 171 6.32 0.59 7.24
CA ALA A 171 6.17 -0.76 6.69
C ALA A 171 5.00 -0.88 5.70
N ARG A 172 3.86 -0.26 6.00
CA ARG A 172 2.69 -0.20 5.10
C ARG A 172 3.06 0.48 3.79
N ASP A 173 3.67 1.66 3.87
CA ASP A 173 3.98 2.48 2.70
C ASP A 173 4.98 1.76 1.76
N LEU A 174 5.89 0.96 2.30
CA LEU A 174 6.74 0.07 1.51
C LEU A 174 5.99 -1.17 0.99
N ALA A 175 5.07 -1.72 1.78
CA ALA A 175 4.38 -2.96 1.45
C ALA A 175 3.32 -2.80 0.34
N ILE A 176 2.74 -1.60 0.15
CA ILE A 176 1.75 -1.37 -0.92
C ILE A 176 2.32 -1.68 -2.31
N ASP A 177 3.64 -1.52 -2.49
CA ASP A 177 4.34 -1.74 -3.74
C ASP A 177 4.93 -3.14 -3.89
N ALA A 178 4.82 -3.97 -2.85
CA ALA A 178 5.42 -5.30 -2.87
C ALA A 178 4.72 -6.24 -3.86
N GLU A 179 5.53 -7.07 -4.52
CA GLU A 179 5.19 -7.98 -5.60
C GLU A 179 4.03 -8.94 -5.31
N SER A 180 3.91 -9.40 -4.08
CA SER A 180 2.95 -10.43 -3.68
C SER A 180 2.51 -10.26 -2.24
N SER A 181 1.44 -10.99 -1.85
CA SER A 181 1.01 -11.09 -0.46
C SER A 181 2.15 -11.51 0.47
N ASN A 182 2.92 -12.53 0.09
CA ASN A 182 4.05 -12.99 0.89
C ASN A 182 5.13 -11.90 1.04
N LYS A 183 5.42 -11.15 -0.03
CA LYS A 183 6.37 -10.04 0.04
C LYS A 183 5.87 -8.90 0.91
N LYS A 184 4.58 -8.59 0.92
CA LYS A 184 3.98 -7.66 1.89
C LYS A 184 4.20 -8.14 3.33
N HIS A 185 3.96 -9.41 3.61
CA HIS A 185 4.22 -9.99 4.93
C HIS A 185 5.71 -9.93 5.33
N GLU A 186 6.63 -10.18 4.39
CA GLU A 186 8.09 -10.07 4.65
C GLU A 186 8.48 -8.64 5.05
N VAL A 187 7.91 -7.60 4.42
CA VAL A 187 8.14 -6.21 4.83
C VAL A 187 7.73 -6.00 6.28
N PHE A 188 6.49 -6.33 6.65
CA PHE A 188 6.04 -6.19 8.04
C PHE A 188 6.85 -7.03 9.03
N ASN A 189 7.31 -8.22 8.65
CA ASN A 189 8.15 -9.06 9.51
C ASN A 189 9.52 -8.42 9.81
N LYS A 190 10.13 -7.71 8.83
CA LYS A 190 11.35 -6.92 9.08
C LYS A 190 11.11 -5.83 10.13
N TYR A 191 9.98 -5.13 10.04
CA TYR A 191 9.63 -4.09 11.00
C TYR A 191 9.27 -4.66 12.38
N LYS A 192 8.61 -5.81 12.47
CA LYS A 192 8.43 -6.51 13.74
C LYS A 192 9.77 -6.88 14.38
N GLY A 193 10.76 -7.33 13.59
CA GLY A 193 12.13 -7.55 14.07
C GLY A 193 12.77 -6.27 14.62
N ARG A 194 12.62 -5.13 13.92
CA ARG A 194 13.09 -3.81 14.38
C ARG A 194 12.43 -3.38 15.69
N ILE A 195 11.12 -3.57 15.80
CA ILE A 195 10.35 -3.27 17.02
C ILE A 195 10.83 -4.15 18.18
N ASN A 196 10.98 -5.46 17.97
CA ASN A 196 11.46 -6.38 19.01
C ASN A 196 12.84 -5.97 19.51
N ASN A 197 13.79 -5.64 18.63
CA ASN A 197 15.13 -5.19 19.00
C ASN A 197 15.08 -3.87 19.80
N TYR A 198 14.25 -2.94 19.40
CA TYR A 198 14.05 -1.66 20.08
C TYR A 198 13.51 -1.85 21.50
N LEU A 199 12.48 -2.68 21.67
CA LEU A 199 11.87 -2.95 22.97
C LEU A 199 12.84 -3.74 23.86
N SER A 200 13.55 -4.73 23.31
CA SER A 200 14.58 -5.48 24.08
C SER A 200 15.70 -4.56 24.59
N ALA A 201 16.14 -3.58 23.79
CA ALA A 201 17.12 -2.58 24.22
C ALA A 201 16.60 -1.65 25.33
N ARG A 202 15.27 -1.57 25.53
CA ARG A 202 14.60 -0.82 26.61
C ARG A 202 14.29 -1.69 27.84
N GLY A 203 14.71 -2.96 27.83
CA GLY A 203 14.62 -3.86 28.99
C GLY A 203 13.40 -4.80 28.96
N TYR A 204 12.60 -4.81 27.88
CA TYR A 204 11.52 -5.78 27.75
C TYR A 204 12.05 -7.15 27.33
N ASP A 205 11.65 -8.21 28.03
CA ASP A 205 11.86 -9.59 27.61
C ASP A 205 10.70 -10.03 26.71
N ILE A 206 10.89 -9.89 25.38
CA ILE A 206 9.85 -10.19 24.39
C ILE A 206 9.35 -11.63 24.48
N THR A 207 10.19 -12.57 24.90
CA THR A 207 9.80 -13.99 25.05
C THR A 207 8.87 -14.18 26.25
N GLN A 208 9.20 -13.57 27.39
CA GLN A 208 8.35 -13.61 28.59
C GLN A 208 7.04 -12.86 28.37
N GLU A 209 7.09 -11.67 27.77
CA GLU A 209 5.89 -10.87 27.46
C GLU A 209 4.93 -11.64 26.56
N ARG A 210 5.44 -12.31 25.53
CA ARG A 210 4.64 -13.15 24.64
C ARG A 210 4.00 -14.31 25.42
N LYS A 211 4.75 -15.01 26.24
CA LYS A 211 4.23 -16.14 27.04
C LYS A 211 3.12 -15.66 27.98
N ALA A 212 3.34 -14.57 28.70
CA ALA A 212 2.34 -13.98 29.58
C ALA A 212 1.09 -13.53 28.80
N TRP A 213 1.27 -12.99 27.60
CA TRP A 213 0.17 -12.62 26.71
C TRP A 213 -0.64 -13.83 26.27
N GLU A 214 0.01 -14.93 25.83
CA GLU A 214 -0.65 -16.18 25.45
C GLU A 214 -1.50 -16.75 26.60
N GLU A 215 -1.00 -16.68 27.84
CA GLU A 215 -1.73 -17.10 29.03
C GLU A 215 -2.97 -16.20 29.28
N ARG A 216 -2.83 -14.87 29.14
CA ARG A 216 -3.94 -13.92 29.28
C ARG A 216 -5.01 -14.13 28.19
N VAL A 217 -4.60 -14.36 26.94
CA VAL A 217 -5.54 -14.61 25.84
C VAL A 217 -6.32 -15.89 26.07
N LYS A 218 -5.66 -16.98 26.49
CA LYS A 218 -6.33 -18.25 26.85
C LYS A 218 -7.31 -18.10 28.02
N ALA A 219 -6.91 -17.36 29.05
CA ALA A 219 -7.76 -17.15 30.23
C ALA A 219 -9.06 -16.39 29.91
N ARG A 220 -9.05 -15.52 28.87
CA ARG A 220 -10.25 -14.80 28.38
C ARG A 220 -10.99 -15.52 27.24
N GLY A 221 -10.64 -16.80 26.97
CA GLY A 221 -11.31 -17.64 25.95
C GLY A 221 -10.96 -17.26 24.50
N GLY A 222 -9.89 -16.50 24.28
CA GLY A 222 -9.38 -16.12 22.96
C GLY A 222 -8.47 -17.19 22.35
N THR A 223 -8.25 -17.06 21.03
CA THR A 223 -7.21 -17.77 20.27
C THR A 223 -6.25 -16.76 19.64
N LEU A 224 -4.98 -17.13 19.50
CA LEU A 224 -3.92 -16.32 18.88
C LEU A 224 -3.82 -16.62 17.40
#